data_e1c914ebd9067c63c5047dc97cd73729
#
_entry.id   e1c914ebd9067c63c5047dc97cd73729
#
_cell.length_a   1.000
_cell.length_b   1.000
_cell.length_c   1.000
_cell.angle_alpha   90.00
_cell.angle_beta   90.00
_cell.angle_gamma   90.00
#
_symmetry.space_group_name_H-M   'P 1'
#
loop_
_entity.id
_entity.type
_entity.pdbx_description
1 polymer ?
#
loop_
_entity_poly.entity_id
_entity_poly.type
_entity_poly.pdbx_seq_one_letter_code
_entity_poly.pdbx_strand_id
1 'polypeptide(L)'
;MEFFRIKKDIPFMRHALAFNVVSLVTFALAVFFLFSRGLHLSVEFTGGTVVHVTYNQAVELEGVRNAVSALGYNDVQVQNFGSARDLTIRLPAIKGVTSAQQSDKVITALRALPNAEQNPVSLRSTEFVGPQVGDELVQGGLKALGFVVLGIMIYLAFRFEWKFAVAAIVANLHDVVIILGFFAFFQWEFSLAVLAAVLAVLGYSVNESVVIFDRIRENFRRFRKLDTVEIIDNAITATISRTIITHGCTQVMVLSMLLFGGQTLHYFAMALTIGICFGIYSSVFVAAAIAMWLGIKREDLVKGPKREVDPNDPNSGAVV
;
A
#
# COMPACT_ATOMS: atom_id res chain seq x y z
N MET A 1 -20.00 -3.49 -21.45
CA MET A 1 -19.50 -2.63 -22.54
C MET A 1 -17.99 -2.75 -22.56
N GLU A 2 -17.43 -3.20 -23.67
CA GLU A 2 -15.97 -3.20 -23.88
C GLU A 2 -15.60 -1.83 -24.46
N PHE A 3 -14.98 -0.95 -23.67
CA PHE A 3 -14.54 0.37 -24.15
C PHE A 3 -13.42 0.25 -25.20
N PHE A 4 -12.58 -0.79 -25.08
CA PHE A 4 -11.49 -1.09 -26.00
C PHE A 4 -11.53 -2.57 -26.36
N ARG A 5 -11.79 -2.89 -27.61
CA ARG A 5 -11.69 -4.27 -28.09
C ARG A 5 -10.28 -4.52 -28.63
N ILE A 6 -9.44 -5.13 -27.80
CA ILE A 6 -8.11 -5.55 -28.25
C ILE A 6 -8.28 -6.80 -29.10
N LYS A 7 -7.91 -6.69 -30.39
CA LYS A 7 -8.11 -7.77 -31.38
C LYS A 7 -6.98 -8.80 -31.37
N LYS A 8 -5.83 -8.48 -30.80
CA LYS A 8 -4.63 -9.33 -30.81
C LYS A 8 -4.12 -9.47 -29.38
N ASP A 9 -3.79 -10.70 -28.98
CA ASP A 9 -3.22 -10.95 -27.67
C ASP A 9 -1.85 -10.26 -27.50
N ILE A 10 -1.68 -9.62 -26.35
CA ILE A 10 -0.45 -8.91 -26.00
C ILE A 10 0.47 -9.89 -25.27
N PRO A 11 1.74 -10.05 -25.73
CA PRO A 11 2.66 -11.03 -25.16
C PRO A 11 3.27 -10.52 -23.83
N PHE A 12 2.50 -10.46 -22.75
CA PHE A 12 2.94 -9.99 -21.42
C PHE A 12 4.02 -10.90 -20.85
N MET A 13 3.82 -12.22 -20.94
CA MET A 13 4.71 -13.21 -20.32
C MET A 13 6.07 -13.30 -21.03
N ARG A 14 6.17 -12.85 -22.27
CA ARG A 14 7.47 -12.72 -22.97
C ARG A 14 8.44 -11.81 -22.21
N HIS A 15 7.92 -10.79 -21.54
CA HIS A 15 8.70 -9.80 -20.80
C HIS A 15 8.67 -10.04 -19.28
N ALA A 16 8.01 -11.11 -18.81
CA ALA A 16 7.83 -11.39 -17.39
C ALA A 16 9.14 -11.41 -16.61
N LEU A 17 10.21 -11.99 -17.16
CA LEU A 17 11.51 -12.05 -16.49
C LEU A 17 12.06 -10.64 -16.23
N ALA A 18 12.07 -9.76 -17.24
CA ALA A 18 12.60 -8.40 -17.13
C ALA A 18 11.81 -7.59 -16.07
N PHE A 19 10.47 -7.66 -16.10
CA PHE A 19 9.63 -6.99 -15.14
C PHE A 19 9.78 -7.56 -13.73
N ASN A 20 9.93 -8.88 -13.57
CA ASN A 20 10.18 -9.47 -12.25
C ASN A 20 11.57 -9.13 -11.69
N VAL A 21 12.59 -8.95 -12.53
CA VAL A 21 13.89 -8.44 -12.07
C VAL A 21 13.75 -7.01 -11.55
N VAL A 22 13.05 -6.14 -12.28
CA VAL A 22 12.75 -4.76 -11.81
C VAL A 22 11.97 -4.80 -10.49
N SER A 23 10.96 -5.66 -10.40
CA SER A 23 10.16 -5.88 -9.20
C SER A 23 11.03 -6.31 -8.01
N LEU A 24 11.91 -7.28 -8.21
CA LEU A 24 12.81 -7.78 -7.18
C LEU A 24 13.79 -6.70 -6.70
N VAL A 25 14.34 -5.90 -7.62
CA VAL A 25 15.23 -4.77 -7.27
C VAL A 25 14.46 -3.71 -6.47
N THR A 26 13.26 -3.34 -6.92
CA THR A 26 12.42 -2.36 -6.21
C THR A 26 12.03 -2.86 -4.82
N PHE A 27 11.68 -4.14 -4.72
CA PHE A 27 11.37 -4.80 -3.44
C PHE A 27 12.58 -4.81 -2.50
N ALA A 28 13.77 -5.19 -3.01
CA ALA A 28 15.00 -5.20 -2.21
C ALA A 28 15.38 -3.79 -1.73
N LEU A 29 15.22 -2.76 -2.56
CA LEU A 29 15.40 -1.37 -2.17
C LEU A 29 14.37 -0.93 -1.12
N ALA A 30 13.11 -1.32 -1.26
CA ALA A 30 12.06 -1.03 -0.28
C ALA A 30 12.42 -1.64 1.09
N VAL A 31 12.81 -2.92 1.12
CA VAL A 31 13.26 -3.60 2.32
C VAL A 31 14.50 -2.91 2.91
N PHE A 32 15.48 -2.57 2.08
CA PHE A 32 16.68 -1.85 2.52
C PHE A 32 16.34 -0.52 3.21
N PHE A 33 15.46 0.30 2.63
CA PHE A 33 15.08 1.58 3.23
C PHE A 33 14.23 1.40 4.50
N LEU A 34 13.39 0.39 4.56
CA LEU A 34 12.64 0.05 5.77
C LEU A 34 13.58 -0.28 6.95
N PHE A 35 14.66 -1.03 6.70
CA PHE A 35 15.62 -1.37 7.75
C PHE A 35 16.63 -0.26 8.05
N SER A 36 17.04 0.52 7.05
CA SER A 36 18.10 1.55 7.24
C SER A 36 17.56 2.87 7.76
N ARG A 37 16.36 3.28 7.34
CA ARG A 37 15.75 4.56 7.74
C ARG A 37 14.54 4.39 8.64
N GLY A 38 13.86 3.24 8.59
CA GLY A 38 12.59 3.02 9.26
C GLY A 38 11.43 3.86 8.70
N LEU A 39 10.25 3.71 9.27
CA LEU A 39 9.09 4.54 8.98
C LEU A 39 9.09 5.79 9.85
N HIS A 40 8.75 6.93 9.27
CA HIS A 40 8.49 8.15 10.01
C HIS A 40 7.08 8.10 10.58
N LEU A 41 6.95 7.52 11.78
CA LEU A 41 5.65 7.33 12.44
C LEU A 41 5.05 8.67 12.90
N SER A 42 3.73 8.83 12.75
CA SER A 42 3.00 9.98 13.27
C SER A 42 2.89 9.93 14.81
N VAL A 43 2.47 11.03 15.40
CA VAL A 43 2.22 11.11 16.86
C VAL A 43 1.12 10.16 17.32
N GLU A 44 0.26 9.71 16.44
CA GLU A 44 -0.76 8.69 16.73
C GLU A 44 -0.13 7.38 17.21
N PHE A 45 1.06 7.05 16.71
CA PHE A 45 1.80 5.85 17.09
C PHE A 45 2.88 6.10 18.16
N THR A 46 3.52 7.28 18.14
CA THR A 46 4.64 7.57 19.04
C THR A 46 4.20 8.24 20.35
N GLY A 47 2.98 8.77 20.38
CA GLY A 47 2.55 9.69 21.41
C GLY A 47 3.23 11.05 21.27
N GLY A 48 2.63 12.10 21.82
CA GLY A 48 3.20 13.45 21.79
C GLY A 48 2.16 14.52 21.55
N THR A 49 2.64 15.75 21.37
CA THR A 49 1.84 16.93 21.05
C THR A 49 2.17 17.42 19.65
N VAL A 50 1.16 17.65 18.82
CA VAL A 50 1.27 18.32 17.54
C VAL A 50 0.68 19.71 17.68
N VAL A 51 1.46 20.71 17.31
CA VAL A 51 1.02 22.12 17.31
C VAL A 51 1.01 22.60 15.86
N HIS A 52 -0.15 22.92 15.35
CA HIS A 52 -0.31 23.55 14.04
C HIS A 52 -0.34 25.05 14.18
N VAL A 53 0.57 25.72 13.48
CA VAL A 53 0.68 27.17 13.50
C VAL A 53 0.63 27.75 12.09
N THR A 54 0.09 28.94 11.98
CA THR A 54 0.00 29.69 10.72
C THR A 54 0.70 31.04 10.89
N TYR A 55 1.54 31.38 9.90
CA TYR A 55 2.18 32.68 9.75
C TYR A 55 1.52 33.49 8.63
N ASN A 56 1.65 34.80 8.67
CA ASN A 56 1.14 35.64 7.58
C ASN A 56 1.94 35.49 6.30
N GLN A 57 3.25 35.22 6.42
CA GLN A 57 4.17 34.99 5.31
C GLN A 57 4.95 33.70 5.48
N ALA A 58 5.63 33.23 4.43
CA ALA A 58 6.51 32.08 4.51
C ALA A 58 7.61 32.28 5.57
N VAL A 59 7.91 31.25 6.34
CA VAL A 59 8.90 31.27 7.42
C VAL A 59 9.97 30.21 7.20
N GLU A 60 11.17 30.51 7.62
CA GLU A 60 12.29 29.57 7.56
C GLU A 60 12.17 28.53 8.68
N LEU A 61 12.12 27.23 8.29
CA LEU A 61 11.90 26.12 9.21
C LEU A 61 13.00 25.99 10.27
N GLU A 62 14.24 26.34 9.90
CA GLU A 62 15.40 26.17 10.78
C GLU A 62 15.36 27.14 11.97
N GLY A 63 14.93 28.38 11.72
CA GLY A 63 14.70 29.35 12.79
C GLY A 63 13.61 28.90 13.77
N VAL A 64 12.52 28.35 13.29
CA VAL A 64 11.45 27.79 14.12
C VAL A 64 11.95 26.57 14.90
N ARG A 65 12.67 25.66 14.24
CA ARG A 65 13.21 24.46 14.89
C ARG A 65 14.15 24.81 16.02
N ASN A 66 15.06 25.75 15.78
CA ASN A 66 16.03 26.21 16.79
C ASN A 66 15.35 26.86 18.00
N ALA A 67 14.33 27.69 17.76
CA ALA A 67 13.56 28.31 18.82
C ALA A 67 12.81 27.29 19.71
N VAL A 68 12.23 26.28 19.09
CA VAL A 68 11.49 25.24 19.81
C VAL A 68 12.45 24.28 20.52
N SER A 69 13.59 23.92 19.91
CA SER A 69 14.62 23.08 20.53
C SER A 69 15.27 23.77 21.74
N ALA A 70 15.39 25.09 21.73
CA ALA A 70 15.88 25.88 22.87
C ALA A 70 14.98 25.78 24.12
N LEU A 71 13.74 25.30 23.99
CA LEU A 71 12.84 24.99 25.12
C LEU A 71 13.21 23.69 25.86
N GLY A 72 14.24 22.99 25.40
CA GLY A 72 14.72 21.76 26.05
C GLY A 72 14.00 20.49 25.57
N TYR A 73 13.24 20.55 24.48
CA TYR A 73 12.67 19.37 23.87
C TYR A 73 13.71 18.63 23.05
N ASN A 74 13.92 17.34 23.35
CA ASN A 74 14.68 16.45 22.50
C ASN A 74 13.77 15.95 21.38
N ASP A 75 14.29 15.86 20.14
CA ASP A 75 13.54 15.31 19.00
C ASP A 75 12.34 16.14 18.54
N VAL A 76 12.56 17.45 18.38
CA VAL A 76 11.57 18.37 17.78
C VAL A 76 11.56 18.23 16.27
N GLN A 77 10.38 17.98 15.71
CA GLN A 77 10.20 17.96 14.26
C GLN A 77 9.36 19.17 13.83
N VAL A 78 9.87 19.91 12.85
CA VAL A 78 9.20 21.07 12.25
C VAL A 78 9.12 20.85 10.76
N GLN A 79 7.92 20.89 10.20
CA GLN A 79 7.69 20.72 8.77
C GLN A 79 6.57 21.63 8.26
N ASN A 80 6.58 21.91 6.96
CA ASN A 80 5.49 22.65 6.32
C ASN A 80 4.22 21.78 6.28
N PHE A 81 3.08 22.43 6.46
CA PHE A 81 1.76 21.82 6.42
C PHE A 81 0.91 22.47 5.32
N GLY A 82 1.09 22.02 4.08
CA GLY A 82 0.33 22.47 2.91
C GLY A 82 0.85 23.74 2.26
N SER A 83 1.32 24.67 3.02
CA SER A 83 1.92 25.91 2.51
C SER A 83 3.20 26.26 3.27
N ALA A 84 4.00 27.14 2.71
CA ALA A 84 5.20 27.66 3.39
C ALA A 84 4.88 28.56 4.60
N ARG A 85 3.62 28.89 4.82
CA ARG A 85 3.12 29.69 5.94
C ARG A 85 2.58 28.84 7.08
N ASP A 86 2.12 27.63 6.76
CA ASP A 86 1.52 26.70 7.73
C ASP A 86 2.57 25.68 8.17
N LEU A 87 2.76 25.55 9.47
CA LEU A 87 3.75 24.63 10.02
C LEU A 87 3.08 23.64 10.99
N THR A 88 3.61 22.44 10.97
CA THR A 88 3.37 21.41 11.99
C THR A 88 4.62 21.27 12.84
N ILE A 89 4.45 21.42 14.15
CA ILE A 89 5.50 21.26 15.15
C ILE A 89 5.13 20.08 16.02
N ARG A 90 5.98 19.05 16.03
CA ARG A 90 5.79 17.86 16.84
C ARG A 90 6.73 17.89 18.02
N LEU A 91 6.18 17.58 19.17
CA LEU A 91 6.86 17.57 20.44
C LEU A 91 6.66 16.20 21.11
N PRO A 92 7.70 15.63 21.73
CA PRO A 92 7.56 14.42 22.49
C PRO A 92 6.64 14.64 23.71
N ALA A 93 5.97 13.58 24.16
CA ALA A 93 5.20 13.62 25.38
C ALA A 93 6.13 13.78 26.58
N ILE A 94 5.84 14.75 27.46
CA ILE A 94 6.58 14.97 28.71
C ILE A 94 5.68 14.66 29.88
N LYS A 95 6.13 13.81 30.79
CA LYS A 95 5.38 13.48 32.02
C LYS A 95 5.15 14.72 32.86
N GLY A 96 3.90 14.96 33.23
CA GLY A 96 3.51 16.07 34.08
C GLY A 96 3.32 17.43 33.39
N VAL A 97 3.48 17.51 32.06
CA VAL A 97 3.21 18.71 31.28
C VAL A 97 2.01 18.44 30.36
N THR A 98 1.01 19.34 30.40
CA THR A 98 -0.16 19.21 29.52
C THR A 98 0.16 19.70 28.11
N SER A 99 -0.59 19.22 27.12
CA SER A 99 -0.47 19.68 25.72
C SER A 99 -0.71 21.19 25.57
N ALA A 100 -1.64 21.75 26.37
CA ALA A 100 -1.88 23.19 26.43
C ALA A 100 -0.63 23.95 26.90
N GLN A 101 0.01 23.49 27.97
CA GLN A 101 1.26 24.09 28.45
C GLN A 101 2.42 23.96 27.45
N GLN A 102 2.49 22.86 26.71
CA GLN A 102 3.49 22.69 25.66
C GLN A 102 3.22 23.65 24.49
N SER A 103 1.98 23.74 24.01
CA SER A 103 1.61 24.64 22.93
C SER A 103 1.81 26.12 23.30
N ASP A 104 1.45 26.51 24.52
CA ASP A 104 1.65 27.89 25.00
C ASP A 104 3.13 28.28 25.05
N LYS A 105 4.00 27.36 25.54
CA LYS A 105 5.45 27.57 25.54
C LYS A 105 6.00 27.74 24.10
N VAL A 106 5.55 26.87 23.19
CA VAL A 106 5.94 26.96 21.78
C VAL A 106 5.51 28.28 21.17
N ILE A 107 4.23 28.63 21.30
CA ILE A 107 3.71 29.91 20.75
C ILE A 107 4.44 31.11 21.34
N THR A 108 4.74 31.09 22.64
CA THR A 108 5.51 32.16 23.29
C THR A 108 6.92 32.26 22.72
N ALA A 109 7.61 31.14 22.52
CA ALA A 109 8.93 31.11 21.92
C ALA A 109 8.94 31.61 20.45
N LEU A 110 7.91 31.21 19.68
CA LEU A 110 7.78 31.65 18.29
C LEU A 110 7.47 33.16 18.17
N ARG A 111 6.69 33.72 19.11
CA ARG A 111 6.42 35.14 19.21
C ARG A 111 7.63 35.97 19.66
N ALA A 112 8.61 35.33 20.27
CA ALA A 112 9.88 35.97 20.66
C ALA A 112 10.94 36.00 19.55
N LEU A 113 10.64 35.41 18.37
CA LEU A 113 11.56 35.46 17.23
C LEU A 113 11.73 36.89 16.71
N PRO A 114 12.92 37.24 16.18
CA PRO A 114 13.22 38.63 15.75
C PRO A 114 12.25 39.22 14.71
N ASN A 115 11.61 38.39 13.90
CA ASN A 115 10.68 38.80 12.85
C ASN A 115 9.20 38.60 13.23
N ALA A 116 8.89 38.30 14.49
CA ALA A 116 7.54 37.96 14.92
C ALA A 116 6.54 39.13 14.80
N GLU A 117 7.00 40.41 14.93
CA GLU A 117 6.15 41.56 14.72
C GLU A 117 5.74 41.74 13.25
N GLN A 118 6.65 41.43 12.31
CA GLN A 118 6.41 41.55 10.88
C GLN A 118 5.68 40.35 10.30
N ASN A 119 5.85 39.17 10.91
CA ASN A 119 5.24 37.90 10.50
C ASN A 119 4.64 37.16 11.73
N PRO A 120 3.53 37.66 12.25
CA PRO A 120 2.92 37.10 13.49
C PRO A 120 2.46 35.68 13.29
N VAL A 121 2.71 34.86 14.33
CA VAL A 121 2.28 33.46 14.42
C VAL A 121 0.94 33.35 15.12
N SER A 122 0.03 32.54 14.60
CA SER A 122 -1.23 32.17 15.22
C SER A 122 -1.32 30.64 15.42
N LEU A 123 -1.83 30.23 16.57
CA LEU A 123 -2.16 28.82 16.83
C LEU A 123 -3.41 28.45 16.04
N ARG A 124 -3.34 27.38 15.26
CA ARG A 124 -4.47 26.83 14.49
C ARG A 124 -5.15 25.69 15.23
N SER A 125 -4.37 24.71 15.65
CA SER A 125 -4.86 23.58 16.45
C SER A 125 -3.72 22.97 17.26
N THR A 126 -4.10 22.26 18.33
CA THR A 126 -3.20 21.40 19.11
C THR A 126 -3.84 20.05 19.24
N GLU A 127 -3.08 19.01 18.88
CA GLU A 127 -3.48 17.61 19.00
C GLU A 127 -2.55 16.93 20.01
N PHE A 128 -3.09 16.03 20.81
CA PHE A 128 -2.33 15.31 21.82
C PHE A 128 -2.70 13.84 21.82
N VAL A 129 -1.69 12.99 21.77
CA VAL A 129 -1.84 11.55 21.95
C VAL A 129 -0.96 11.10 23.11
N GLY A 130 -1.57 10.50 24.11
CA GLY A 130 -0.82 9.93 25.23
C GLY A 130 0.01 8.72 24.76
N PRO A 131 1.22 8.49 25.33
CA PRO A 131 2.07 7.37 24.91
C PRO A 131 1.39 6.00 25.01
N GLN A 132 0.57 5.78 26.03
CA GLN A 132 -0.19 4.54 26.20
C GLN A 132 -1.16 4.31 25.03
N VAL A 133 -1.84 5.36 24.56
CA VAL A 133 -2.75 5.30 23.42
C VAL A 133 -1.96 4.99 22.14
N GLY A 134 -0.79 5.59 21.96
CA GLY A 134 0.11 5.29 20.84
C GLY A 134 0.48 3.81 20.79
N ASP A 135 0.91 3.24 21.91
CA ASP A 135 1.24 1.81 22.00
C ASP A 135 0.03 0.89 21.67
N GLU A 136 -1.16 1.25 22.16
CA GLU A 136 -2.41 0.53 21.86
C GLU A 136 -2.74 0.59 20.36
N LEU A 137 -2.53 1.75 19.71
CA LEU A 137 -2.75 1.94 18.28
C LEU A 137 -1.75 1.16 17.41
N VAL A 138 -0.47 1.10 17.82
CA VAL A 138 0.54 0.25 17.15
C VAL A 138 0.12 -1.21 17.21
N GLN A 139 -0.22 -1.72 18.40
CA GLN A 139 -0.66 -3.10 18.58
C GLN A 139 -1.94 -3.39 17.80
N GLY A 140 -2.91 -2.48 17.85
CA GLY A 140 -4.15 -2.56 17.09
C GLY A 140 -3.91 -2.62 15.58
N GLY A 141 -3.04 -1.76 15.07
CA GLY A 141 -2.65 -1.71 13.66
C GLY A 141 -1.97 -2.99 13.18
N LEU A 142 -1.03 -3.52 13.96
CA LEU A 142 -0.36 -4.80 13.65
C LEU A 142 -1.34 -5.97 13.67
N LYS A 143 -2.27 -6.01 14.64
CA LYS A 143 -3.33 -7.03 14.69
C LYS A 143 -4.25 -6.92 13.47
N ALA A 144 -4.68 -5.70 13.11
CA ALA A 144 -5.53 -5.48 11.94
C ALA A 144 -4.84 -5.96 10.66
N LEU A 145 -3.57 -5.61 10.44
CA LEU A 145 -2.79 -6.08 9.31
C LEU A 145 -2.69 -7.61 9.29
N GLY A 146 -2.38 -8.23 10.42
CA GLY A 146 -2.30 -9.69 10.55
C GLY A 146 -3.64 -10.38 10.24
N PHE A 147 -4.75 -9.86 10.76
CA PHE A 147 -6.09 -10.42 10.48
C PHE A 147 -6.50 -10.27 9.02
N VAL A 148 -6.21 -9.12 8.39
CA VAL A 148 -6.52 -8.91 6.96
C VAL A 148 -5.70 -9.87 6.10
N VAL A 149 -4.38 -9.95 6.33
CA VAL A 149 -3.51 -10.88 5.58
C VAL A 149 -3.97 -12.33 5.77
N LEU A 150 -4.24 -12.75 7.00
CA LEU A 150 -4.73 -14.10 7.29
C LEU A 150 -6.08 -14.37 6.60
N GLY A 151 -7.03 -13.43 6.67
CA GLY A 151 -8.32 -13.55 6.01
C GLY A 151 -8.20 -13.71 4.50
N ILE A 152 -7.33 -12.92 3.88
CA ILE A 152 -7.02 -13.03 2.44
C ILE A 152 -6.39 -14.39 2.12
N MET A 153 -5.42 -14.85 2.91
CA MET A 153 -4.79 -16.18 2.72
C MET A 153 -5.81 -17.31 2.79
N ILE A 154 -6.69 -17.28 3.79
CA ILE A 154 -7.77 -18.27 3.95
C ILE A 154 -8.70 -18.22 2.73
N TYR A 155 -9.15 -17.03 2.34
CA TYR A 155 -10.02 -16.87 1.15
C TYR A 155 -9.37 -17.44 -0.11
N LEU A 156 -8.11 -17.10 -0.38
CA LEU A 156 -7.40 -17.58 -1.57
C LEU A 156 -7.16 -19.09 -1.54
N ALA A 157 -6.88 -19.67 -0.37
CA ALA A 157 -6.69 -21.11 -0.20
C ALA A 157 -7.97 -21.90 -0.50
N PHE A 158 -9.14 -21.36 -0.14
CA PHE A 158 -10.42 -21.99 -0.47
C PHE A 158 -10.88 -21.75 -1.90
N ARG A 159 -10.55 -20.56 -2.45
CA ARG A 159 -11.05 -20.10 -3.76
C ARG A 159 -10.26 -20.66 -4.93
N PHE A 160 -8.95 -20.87 -4.74
CA PHE A 160 -8.01 -21.24 -5.79
C PHE A 160 -7.16 -22.44 -5.43
N GLU A 161 -6.58 -23.10 -6.44
CA GLU A 161 -5.51 -24.06 -6.28
C GLU A 161 -4.29 -23.38 -5.65
N TRP A 162 -3.52 -24.14 -4.88
CA TRP A 162 -2.40 -23.64 -4.07
C TRP A 162 -1.39 -22.79 -4.86
N LYS A 163 -1.16 -23.09 -6.15
CA LYS A 163 -0.23 -22.36 -7.02
C LYS A 163 -0.67 -20.89 -7.22
N PHE A 164 -1.96 -20.69 -7.46
CA PHE A 164 -2.53 -19.35 -7.58
C PHE A 164 -2.58 -18.63 -6.22
N ALA A 165 -2.91 -19.35 -5.17
CA ALA A 165 -2.96 -18.76 -3.83
C ALA A 165 -1.57 -18.25 -3.41
N VAL A 166 -0.51 -19.04 -3.58
CA VAL A 166 0.87 -18.63 -3.31
C VAL A 166 1.26 -17.42 -4.17
N ALA A 167 0.97 -17.46 -5.47
CA ALA A 167 1.31 -16.36 -6.37
C ALA A 167 0.63 -15.04 -5.96
N ALA A 168 -0.66 -15.07 -5.60
CA ALA A 168 -1.38 -13.90 -5.13
C ALA A 168 -0.86 -13.38 -3.80
N ILE A 169 -0.55 -14.26 -2.84
CA ILE A 169 0.00 -13.86 -1.54
C ILE A 169 1.34 -13.14 -1.71
N VAL A 170 2.24 -13.70 -2.53
CA VAL A 170 3.55 -13.09 -2.80
C VAL A 170 3.39 -11.72 -3.45
N ALA A 171 2.49 -11.57 -4.45
CA ALA A 171 2.23 -10.30 -5.09
C ALA A 171 1.64 -9.26 -4.12
N ASN A 172 0.72 -9.66 -3.24
CA ASN A 172 0.16 -8.76 -2.24
C ASN A 172 1.18 -8.29 -1.20
N LEU A 173 2.03 -9.20 -0.70
CA LEU A 173 3.12 -8.83 0.22
C LEU A 173 4.12 -7.90 -0.45
N HIS A 174 4.43 -8.16 -1.73
CA HIS A 174 5.26 -7.27 -2.54
C HIS A 174 4.69 -5.84 -2.58
N ASP A 175 3.39 -5.69 -2.84
CA ASP A 175 2.75 -4.37 -2.96
C ASP A 175 2.81 -3.60 -1.64
N VAL A 176 2.51 -4.27 -0.52
CA VAL A 176 2.61 -3.65 0.82
C VAL A 176 4.03 -3.19 1.12
N VAL A 177 5.02 -4.05 0.89
CA VAL A 177 6.43 -3.72 1.17
C VAL A 177 6.89 -2.55 0.30
N ILE A 178 6.46 -2.48 -0.95
CA ILE A 178 6.77 -1.35 -1.84
C ILE A 178 6.17 -0.05 -1.30
N ILE A 179 4.88 -0.02 -0.91
CA ILE A 179 4.27 1.19 -0.33
C ILE A 179 5.07 1.64 0.89
N LEU A 180 5.32 0.73 1.84
CA LEU A 180 6.09 1.04 3.05
C LEU A 180 7.51 1.51 2.71
N GLY A 181 8.14 0.91 1.68
CA GLY A 181 9.46 1.30 1.19
C GLY A 181 9.51 2.72 0.65
N PHE A 182 8.49 3.16 -0.10
CA PHE A 182 8.36 4.56 -0.54
C PHE A 182 8.26 5.51 0.66
N PHE A 183 7.44 5.17 1.65
CA PHE A 183 7.31 5.97 2.87
C PHE A 183 8.64 6.05 3.64
N ALA A 184 9.36 4.94 3.76
CA ALA A 184 10.68 4.91 4.39
C ALA A 184 11.74 5.68 3.59
N PHE A 185 11.73 5.62 2.25
CA PHE A 185 12.69 6.32 1.40
C PHE A 185 12.53 7.83 1.47
N PHE A 186 11.29 8.32 1.29
CA PHE A 186 10.98 9.74 1.28
C PHE A 186 10.77 10.32 2.69
N GLN A 187 10.78 9.46 3.73
CA GLN A 187 10.47 9.84 5.12
C GLN A 187 9.11 10.56 5.23
N TRP A 188 8.13 10.11 4.45
CA TRP A 188 6.76 10.59 4.55
C TRP A 188 6.11 10.11 5.84
N GLU A 189 5.21 10.94 6.38
CA GLU A 189 4.51 10.63 7.61
C GLU A 189 3.61 9.40 7.45
N PHE A 190 3.87 8.39 8.29
CA PHE A 190 3.06 7.18 8.37
C PHE A 190 2.05 7.32 9.51
N SER A 191 0.80 7.66 9.17
CA SER A 191 -0.32 7.86 10.09
C SER A 191 -1.30 6.66 10.09
N LEU A 192 -2.29 6.68 10.99
CA LEU A 192 -3.40 5.71 10.95
C LEU A 192 -4.16 5.75 9.63
N ALA A 193 -4.33 6.92 9.03
CA ALA A 193 -4.92 7.05 7.72
C ALA A 193 -4.11 6.32 6.66
N VAL A 194 -2.77 6.43 6.68
CA VAL A 194 -1.88 5.70 5.77
C VAL A 194 -1.97 4.19 5.99
N LEU A 195 -2.02 3.75 7.25
CA LEU A 195 -2.24 2.33 7.58
C LEU A 195 -3.57 1.83 6.99
N ALA A 196 -4.65 2.61 7.12
CA ALA A 196 -5.94 2.28 6.50
C ALA A 196 -5.85 2.20 4.97
N ALA A 197 -5.06 3.08 4.32
CA ALA A 197 -4.80 3.00 2.88
C ALA A 197 -4.07 1.69 2.51
N VAL A 198 -3.04 1.29 3.27
CA VAL A 198 -2.33 0.02 3.05
C VAL A 198 -3.27 -1.18 3.16
N LEU A 199 -4.16 -1.20 4.17
CA LEU A 199 -5.17 -2.25 4.32
C LEU A 199 -6.17 -2.27 3.16
N ALA A 200 -6.59 -1.08 2.68
CA ALA A 200 -7.48 -0.97 1.52
C ALA A 200 -6.81 -1.47 0.24
N VAL A 201 -5.53 -1.16 0.02
CA VAL A 201 -4.75 -1.64 -1.13
C VAL A 201 -4.64 -3.15 -1.14
N LEU A 202 -4.44 -3.80 0.02
CA LEU A 202 -4.42 -5.27 0.10
C LEU A 202 -5.69 -5.89 -0.50
N GLY A 203 -6.86 -5.41 -0.11
CA GLY A 203 -8.13 -5.89 -0.66
C GLY A 203 -8.30 -5.57 -2.14
N TYR A 204 -7.82 -4.41 -2.57
CA TYR A 204 -7.92 -3.96 -3.95
C TYR A 204 -7.01 -4.76 -4.90
N SER A 205 -5.75 -5.01 -4.52
CA SER A 205 -4.78 -5.79 -5.29
C SER A 205 -5.19 -7.26 -5.43
N VAL A 206 -5.72 -7.86 -4.33
CA VAL A 206 -6.27 -9.23 -4.39
C VAL A 206 -7.39 -9.34 -5.43
N ASN A 207 -8.31 -8.38 -5.47
CA ASN A 207 -9.44 -8.42 -6.41
C ASN A 207 -8.98 -8.49 -7.86
N GLU A 208 -7.93 -7.76 -8.24
CA GLU A 208 -7.37 -7.80 -9.60
C GLU A 208 -6.73 -9.17 -9.90
N SER A 209 -5.91 -9.69 -8.98
CA SER A 209 -5.31 -11.01 -9.14
C SER A 209 -6.37 -12.11 -9.29
N VAL A 210 -7.46 -12.04 -8.53
CA VAL A 210 -8.60 -12.98 -8.60
C VAL A 210 -9.25 -12.94 -9.99
N VAL A 211 -9.47 -11.75 -10.56
CA VAL A 211 -10.07 -11.59 -11.90
C VAL A 211 -9.21 -12.22 -12.98
N ILE A 212 -7.89 -11.96 -12.93
CA ILE A 212 -6.93 -12.55 -13.89
C ILE A 212 -6.90 -14.08 -13.73
N PHE A 213 -6.82 -14.59 -12.51
CA PHE A 213 -6.74 -16.03 -12.25
C PHE A 213 -8.02 -16.77 -12.63
N ASP A 214 -9.19 -16.20 -12.38
CA ASP A 214 -10.45 -16.79 -12.85
C ASP A 214 -10.49 -16.86 -14.39
N ARG A 215 -10.00 -15.83 -15.07
CA ARG A 215 -9.91 -15.83 -16.53
C ARG A 215 -8.90 -16.86 -17.04
N ILE A 216 -7.73 -17.01 -16.39
CA ILE A 216 -6.77 -18.06 -16.70
C ILE A 216 -7.43 -19.44 -16.57
N ARG A 217 -8.15 -19.71 -15.47
CA ARG A 217 -8.86 -20.98 -15.25
C ARG A 217 -9.93 -21.24 -16.31
N GLU A 218 -10.70 -20.22 -16.69
CA GLU A 218 -11.67 -20.31 -17.77
C GLU A 218 -11.01 -20.66 -19.10
N ASN A 219 -9.90 -20.00 -19.43
CA ASN A 219 -9.15 -20.23 -20.66
C ASN A 219 -8.56 -21.64 -20.73
N PHE A 220 -8.04 -22.20 -19.65
CA PHE A 220 -7.57 -23.58 -19.60
C PHE A 220 -8.70 -24.58 -19.88
N ARG A 221 -9.95 -24.27 -19.51
CA ARG A 221 -11.10 -25.11 -19.83
C ARG A 221 -11.52 -24.98 -21.29
N ARG A 222 -11.44 -23.77 -21.83
CA ARG A 222 -11.93 -23.42 -23.17
C ARG A 222 -10.95 -23.81 -24.27
N PHE A 223 -9.66 -23.47 -24.12
CA PHE A 223 -8.64 -23.66 -25.12
C PHE A 223 -7.83 -24.93 -24.86
N ARG A 224 -7.96 -25.93 -25.77
CA ARG A 224 -7.29 -27.23 -25.61
C ARG A 224 -5.91 -27.30 -26.26
N LYS A 225 -5.59 -26.39 -27.18
CA LYS A 225 -4.42 -26.44 -28.04
C LYS A 225 -3.35 -25.38 -27.73
N LEU A 226 -3.73 -24.35 -26.96
CA LEU A 226 -2.81 -23.27 -26.59
C LEU A 226 -1.87 -23.73 -25.47
N ASP A 227 -0.65 -23.22 -25.50
CA ASP A 227 0.30 -23.42 -24.41
C ASP A 227 -0.05 -22.56 -23.16
N THR A 228 0.66 -22.79 -22.05
CA THR A 228 0.39 -22.07 -20.80
C THR A 228 0.65 -20.57 -20.93
N VAL A 229 1.68 -20.16 -21.69
CA VAL A 229 2.03 -18.76 -21.89
C VAL A 229 0.94 -18.05 -22.68
N GLU A 230 0.51 -18.66 -23.80
CA GLU A 230 -0.57 -18.13 -24.66
C GLU A 230 -1.89 -18.01 -23.88
N ILE A 231 -2.21 -18.99 -23.01
CA ILE A 231 -3.42 -18.97 -22.17
C ILE A 231 -3.38 -17.80 -21.20
N ILE A 232 -2.23 -17.54 -20.57
CA ILE A 232 -2.06 -16.43 -19.59
C ILE A 232 -2.12 -15.09 -20.34
N ASP A 233 -1.41 -14.94 -21.46
CA ASP A 233 -1.41 -13.71 -22.25
C ASP A 233 -2.81 -13.36 -22.76
N ASN A 234 -3.56 -14.36 -23.23
CA ASN A 234 -4.97 -14.18 -23.62
C ASN A 234 -5.85 -13.78 -22.42
N ALA A 235 -5.65 -14.39 -21.26
CA ALA A 235 -6.43 -14.06 -20.06
C ALA A 235 -6.20 -12.61 -19.62
N ILE A 236 -4.95 -12.17 -19.55
CA ILE A 236 -4.59 -10.79 -19.20
C ILE A 236 -5.15 -9.82 -20.25
N THR A 237 -4.96 -10.12 -21.54
CA THR A 237 -5.47 -9.27 -22.62
C THR A 237 -7.00 -9.13 -22.55
N ALA A 238 -7.72 -10.21 -22.25
CA ALA A 238 -9.17 -10.20 -22.15
C ALA A 238 -9.68 -9.41 -20.93
N THR A 239 -8.91 -9.30 -19.86
CA THR A 239 -9.28 -8.57 -18.63
C THR A 239 -8.81 -7.12 -18.60
N ILE A 240 -7.83 -6.74 -19.45
CA ILE A 240 -7.15 -5.44 -19.36
C ILE A 240 -8.10 -4.25 -19.54
N SER A 241 -9.14 -4.37 -20.37
CA SER A 241 -10.14 -3.31 -20.54
C SER A 241 -10.89 -3.04 -19.22
N ARG A 242 -11.22 -4.09 -18.46
CA ARG A 242 -11.83 -3.98 -17.15
C ARG A 242 -10.83 -3.37 -16.15
N THR A 243 -9.59 -3.83 -16.14
CA THR A 243 -8.52 -3.32 -15.29
C THR A 243 -8.33 -1.82 -15.48
N ILE A 244 -8.21 -1.35 -16.73
CA ILE A 244 -8.04 0.08 -17.04
C ILE A 244 -9.24 0.90 -16.54
N ILE A 245 -10.46 0.43 -16.72
CA ILE A 245 -11.66 1.15 -16.29
C ILE A 245 -11.74 1.19 -14.77
N THR A 246 -11.64 0.05 -14.09
CA THR A 246 -11.81 -0.02 -12.63
C THR A 246 -10.71 0.73 -11.90
N HIS A 247 -9.46 0.50 -12.28
CA HIS A 247 -8.33 1.19 -11.66
C HIS A 247 -8.27 2.66 -12.08
N GLY A 248 -8.59 2.99 -13.33
CA GLY A 248 -8.63 4.36 -13.82
C GLY A 248 -9.67 5.21 -13.08
N CYS A 249 -10.90 4.71 -12.91
CA CYS A 249 -11.92 5.41 -12.13
C CYS A 249 -11.49 5.64 -10.68
N THR A 250 -10.94 4.60 -10.03
CA THR A 250 -10.46 4.71 -8.65
C THR A 250 -9.26 5.67 -8.57
N GLN A 251 -8.34 5.61 -9.54
CA GLN A 251 -7.18 6.49 -9.57
C GLN A 251 -7.57 7.96 -9.77
N VAL A 252 -8.57 8.26 -10.60
CA VAL A 252 -9.09 9.63 -10.76
C VAL A 252 -9.67 10.15 -9.44
N MET A 253 -10.43 9.32 -8.71
CA MET A 253 -10.94 9.68 -7.39
C MET A 253 -9.80 9.95 -6.40
N VAL A 254 -8.80 9.06 -6.34
CA VAL A 254 -7.65 9.20 -5.44
C VAL A 254 -6.78 10.41 -5.80
N LEU A 255 -6.57 10.69 -7.08
CA LEU A 255 -5.86 11.89 -7.54
C LEU A 255 -6.63 13.17 -7.18
N SER A 256 -7.97 13.15 -7.26
CA SER A 256 -8.80 14.28 -6.77
C SER A 256 -8.58 14.52 -5.27
N MET A 257 -8.49 13.46 -4.46
CA MET A 257 -8.14 13.59 -3.04
C MET A 257 -6.71 14.11 -2.83
N LEU A 258 -5.76 13.66 -3.65
CA LEU A 258 -4.37 14.10 -3.56
C LEU A 258 -4.22 15.59 -3.88
N LEU A 259 -4.97 16.10 -4.87
CA LEU A 259 -4.88 17.50 -5.34
C LEU A 259 -5.74 18.45 -4.51
N PHE A 260 -6.91 18.01 -4.05
CA PHE A 260 -7.91 18.87 -3.41
C PHE A 260 -8.24 18.47 -1.98
N GLY A 261 -7.78 17.30 -1.48
CA GLY A 261 -8.13 16.76 -0.16
C GLY A 261 -7.38 17.39 1.01
N GLY A 262 -6.47 18.33 0.74
CA GLY A 262 -5.67 18.98 1.78
C GLY A 262 -4.63 18.03 2.40
N GLN A 263 -3.93 18.51 3.43
CA GLN A 263 -2.78 17.80 4.01
C GLN A 263 -3.17 16.52 4.73
N THR A 264 -4.32 16.49 5.38
CA THR A 264 -4.80 15.32 6.13
C THR A 264 -4.99 14.09 5.23
N LEU A 265 -5.43 14.29 3.98
CA LEU A 265 -5.63 13.21 3.03
C LEU A 265 -4.44 12.97 2.09
N HIS A 266 -3.43 13.84 2.12
CA HIS A 266 -2.33 13.81 1.17
C HIS A 266 -1.58 12.46 1.19
N TYR A 267 -1.07 12.05 2.33
CA TYR A 267 -0.31 10.79 2.45
C TYR A 267 -1.18 9.54 2.33
N PHE A 268 -2.45 9.63 2.75
CA PHE A 268 -3.45 8.60 2.49
C PHE A 268 -3.64 8.37 0.98
N ALA A 269 -3.88 9.45 0.22
CA ALA A 269 -4.03 9.40 -1.23
C ALA A 269 -2.75 8.99 -1.95
N MET A 270 -1.57 9.38 -1.43
CA MET A 270 -0.28 8.97 -1.95
C MET A 270 -0.09 7.45 -1.81
N ALA A 271 -0.37 6.89 -0.64
CA ALA A 271 -0.29 5.44 -0.40
C ALA A 271 -1.23 4.65 -1.33
N LEU A 272 -2.48 5.13 -1.49
CA LEU A 272 -3.44 4.52 -2.42
C LEU A 272 -2.95 4.62 -3.87
N THR A 273 -2.41 5.77 -4.30
CA THR A 273 -1.89 5.96 -5.67
C THR A 273 -0.78 4.97 -5.98
N ILE A 274 0.21 4.87 -5.08
CA ILE A 274 1.30 3.90 -5.22
C ILE A 274 0.75 2.47 -5.25
N GLY A 275 -0.15 2.14 -4.31
CA GLY A 275 -0.73 0.82 -4.20
C GLY A 275 -1.56 0.41 -5.41
N ILE A 276 -2.35 1.31 -6.00
CA ILE A 276 -3.11 1.04 -7.23
C ILE A 276 -2.17 0.79 -8.41
N CYS A 277 -1.16 1.65 -8.59
CA CYS A 277 -0.20 1.50 -9.69
C CYS A 277 0.60 0.18 -9.59
N PHE A 278 1.14 -0.10 -8.40
CA PHE A 278 1.90 -1.34 -8.19
C PHE A 278 1.00 -2.58 -8.15
N GLY A 279 -0.25 -2.48 -7.69
CA GLY A 279 -1.21 -3.59 -7.70
C GLY A 279 -1.59 -4.05 -9.11
N ILE A 280 -1.77 -3.12 -10.08
CA ILE A 280 -1.95 -3.48 -11.49
C ILE A 280 -0.70 -4.19 -12.01
N TYR A 281 0.46 -3.59 -11.76
CA TYR A 281 1.74 -4.12 -12.19
C TYR A 281 2.00 -5.52 -11.60
N SER A 282 1.82 -5.69 -10.31
CA SER A 282 2.09 -6.95 -9.61
C SER A 282 1.14 -8.07 -10.01
N SER A 283 -0.15 -7.77 -10.22
CA SER A 283 -1.12 -8.77 -10.67
C SER A 283 -0.80 -9.32 -12.07
N VAL A 284 -0.36 -8.44 -12.98
CA VAL A 284 -0.04 -8.82 -14.36
C VAL A 284 1.33 -9.49 -14.46
N PHE A 285 2.37 -8.89 -13.87
CA PHE A 285 3.76 -9.34 -14.08
C PHE A 285 4.34 -10.18 -12.95
N VAL A 286 3.86 -10.02 -11.70
CA VAL A 286 4.37 -10.81 -10.57
C VAL A 286 3.47 -12.02 -10.32
N ALA A 287 2.19 -11.81 -10.03
CA ALA A 287 1.29 -12.90 -9.69
C ALA A 287 1.11 -13.90 -10.84
N ALA A 288 0.82 -13.43 -12.06
CA ALA A 288 0.64 -14.30 -13.22
C ALA A 288 1.93 -15.04 -13.60
N ALA A 289 3.10 -14.39 -13.51
CA ALA A 289 4.38 -15.02 -13.79
C ALA A 289 4.77 -16.05 -12.73
N ILE A 290 4.58 -15.76 -11.44
CA ILE A 290 4.85 -16.75 -10.37
C ILE A 290 3.94 -17.96 -10.55
N ALA A 291 2.67 -17.76 -10.84
CA ALA A 291 1.74 -18.83 -11.11
C ALA A 291 2.21 -19.70 -12.30
N MET A 292 2.69 -19.08 -13.37
CA MET A 292 3.30 -19.76 -14.53
C MET A 292 4.53 -20.56 -14.13
N TRP A 293 5.47 -19.98 -13.38
CA TRP A 293 6.71 -20.64 -12.94
C TRP A 293 6.47 -21.76 -11.93
N LEU A 294 5.41 -21.69 -11.13
CA LEU A 294 4.95 -22.80 -10.29
C LEU A 294 4.38 -23.98 -11.11
N GLY A 295 4.36 -23.82 -12.44
CA GLY A 295 3.98 -24.90 -13.34
C GLY A 295 2.49 -25.18 -13.32
N ILE A 296 1.64 -24.16 -13.42
CA ILE A 296 0.21 -24.35 -13.62
C ILE A 296 -0.01 -25.12 -14.91
N LYS A 297 -0.79 -26.22 -14.79
CA LYS A 297 -1.16 -27.07 -15.90
C LYS A 297 -2.68 -27.23 -15.95
N ARG A 298 -3.15 -27.66 -17.12
CA ARG A 298 -4.56 -27.97 -17.33
C ARG A 298 -5.08 -29.02 -16.35
N GLU A 299 -4.28 -30.04 -16.05
CA GLU A 299 -4.60 -31.16 -15.16
C GLU A 299 -4.92 -30.68 -13.73
N ASP A 300 -4.29 -29.58 -13.29
CA ASP A 300 -4.56 -28.97 -12.00
C ASP A 300 -5.99 -28.35 -11.94
N LEU A 301 -6.53 -27.91 -13.08
CA LEU A 301 -7.72 -27.05 -13.19
C LEU A 301 -8.95 -27.78 -13.76
N VAL A 302 -8.74 -28.83 -14.53
CA VAL A 302 -9.79 -29.63 -15.16
C VAL A 302 -9.70 -31.05 -14.61
N LYS A 303 -10.53 -31.32 -13.59
CA LYS A 303 -10.71 -32.70 -13.13
C LYS A 303 -11.26 -33.49 -14.31
N GLY A 304 -10.49 -34.47 -14.80
CA GLY A 304 -10.98 -35.45 -15.77
C GLY A 304 -12.28 -36.10 -15.26
N PRO A 305 -13.12 -36.65 -16.14
CA PRO A 305 -14.26 -37.45 -15.69
C PRO A 305 -13.71 -38.52 -14.75
N LYS A 306 -14.26 -38.59 -13.54
CA LYS A 306 -14.00 -39.76 -12.69
C LYS A 306 -14.28 -41.00 -13.57
N ARG A 307 -13.26 -41.83 -13.81
CA ARG A 307 -13.50 -43.15 -14.35
C ARG A 307 -14.47 -43.80 -13.36
N GLU A 308 -15.74 -43.90 -13.74
CA GLU A 308 -16.65 -44.81 -13.08
C GLU A 308 -16.04 -46.20 -13.30
N VAL A 309 -15.46 -46.74 -12.26
CA VAL A 309 -15.02 -48.12 -12.26
C VAL A 309 -16.32 -48.93 -12.36
N ASP A 310 -16.60 -49.49 -13.52
CA ASP A 310 -17.71 -50.44 -13.67
C ASP A 310 -17.42 -51.60 -12.73
N PRO A 311 -18.26 -51.82 -11.69
CA PRO A 311 -18.03 -52.89 -10.74
C PRO A 311 -17.99 -54.30 -11.39
N ASN A 312 -18.48 -54.42 -12.65
CA ASN A 312 -18.54 -55.66 -13.42
C ASN A 312 -17.44 -55.76 -14.50
N ASP A 313 -16.51 -54.76 -14.61
CA ASP A 313 -15.37 -54.86 -15.52
C ASP A 313 -14.32 -55.80 -14.90
N PRO A 314 -14.06 -56.97 -15.51
CA PRO A 314 -13.08 -57.95 -14.99
C PRO A 314 -11.65 -57.42 -14.99
N ASN A 315 -11.35 -56.28 -15.67
CA ASN A 315 -10.06 -55.65 -15.72
C ASN A 315 -9.96 -54.39 -14.82
N SER A 316 -10.94 -54.09 -13.99
CA SER A 316 -11.00 -52.89 -13.16
C SER A 316 -9.85 -52.75 -12.13
N GLY A 317 -8.98 -53.76 -11.98
CA GLY A 317 -7.80 -53.76 -11.11
C GLY A 317 -6.45 -53.91 -11.85
N ALA A 318 -6.42 -54.01 -13.17
CA ALA A 318 -5.18 -54.17 -13.90
C ALA A 318 -4.50 -52.81 -14.07
N VAL A 319 -3.38 -52.59 -13.36
CA VAL A 319 -2.44 -51.49 -13.58
C VAL A 319 -1.58 -51.91 -14.76
N VAL A 320 -1.74 -51.24 -15.91
CA VAL A 320 -0.82 -51.33 -17.06
C VAL A 320 0.14 -50.13 -17.01
#